data_b8ebd0f0ed7be3e0424596194df85eae
#
_entry.id   b8ebd0f0ed7be3e0424596194df85eae
#
_cell.length_a   1.000
_cell.length_b   1.000
_cell.length_c   1.000
_cell.angle_alpha   90.00
_cell.angle_beta   90.00
_cell.angle_gamma   90.00
#
_symmetry.space_group_name_H-M   'P 1'
#
loop_
_entity.id
_entity.type
_entity.pdbx_description
1 polymer ?
#
loop_
_entity_poly.entity_id
_entity_poly.type
_entity_poly.pdbx_seq_one_letter_code
_entity_poly.pdbx_strand_id
1 'polypeptide(L)'
;MTSVNERLHSVLAQRGVSIESLAEICEVDPKTVGRWLGGRVPHRRHRFAAAQHLRVEESFLWPPQQSRTTRTAPTSDGELVGTYANRASVPREMWISLLRGAQKEISVLVFSGTFFAQSNPDVARMLAERAQAGVRVRLCFGDPTGGAVAVRGREEGIGDTLAAKIRASLTYYRPLLGKPGCEVRLHDTTLYTSLFLYDENLLVNPHVWGRPASANPLLHLRQGTEGGWFDNYAQSFDAVWAGARPWTPDQEGTAAHGQD
;
A
#
# COMPACT_ATOMS: atom_id res chain seq x y z
N MET A 1 -16.41 -10.37 28.14
CA MET A 1 -16.58 -11.83 28.30
C MET A 1 -15.42 -12.48 27.58
N THR A 2 -14.52 -13.14 28.34
CA THR A 2 -13.38 -13.87 27.78
C THR A 2 -13.92 -15.12 27.09
N SER A 3 -13.73 -15.25 25.78
CA SER A 3 -14.16 -16.43 25.03
C SER A 3 -13.27 -17.62 25.40
N VAL A 4 -13.88 -18.77 25.72
CA VAL A 4 -13.21 -20.04 25.97
C VAL A 4 -12.32 -20.41 24.77
N ASN A 5 -11.10 -20.91 25.02
CA ASN A 5 -10.22 -21.40 23.96
C ASN A 5 -10.61 -22.81 23.54
N GLU A 6 -11.65 -22.91 22.71
CA GLU A 6 -12.18 -24.21 22.23
C GLU A 6 -11.15 -25.02 21.44
N ARG A 7 -10.20 -24.35 20.78
CA ARG A 7 -9.13 -25.00 20.00
C ARG A 7 -8.17 -25.77 20.91
N LEU A 8 -7.72 -25.12 22.00
CA LEU A 8 -6.87 -25.79 22.98
C LEU A 8 -7.61 -26.95 23.66
N HIS A 9 -8.90 -26.78 24.03
CA HIS A 9 -9.74 -27.84 24.53
C HIS A 9 -9.81 -29.03 23.58
N SER A 10 -10.10 -28.78 22.32
CA SER A 10 -10.23 -29.82 21.29
C SER A 10 -8.93 -30.59 21.09
N VAL A 11 -7.77 -29.91 21.03
CA VAL A 11 -6.47 -30.55 20.83
C VAL A 11 -6.07 -31.39 22.05
N LEU A 12 -6.30 -30.91 23.26
CA LEU A 12 -6.05 -31.71 24.48
C LEU A 12 -6.86 -33.00 24.50
N ALA A 13 -8.15 -32.89 24.18
CA ALA A 13 -9.05 -34.06 24.11
C ALA A 13 -8.60 -35.05 23.02
N GLN A 14 -8.29 -34.58 21.82
CA GLN A 14 -7.85 -35.43 20.71
C GLN A 14 -6.51 -36.13 20.97
N ARG A 15 -5.62 -35.50 21.73
CA ARG A 15 -4.28 -36.01 22.02
C ARG A 15 -4.23 -36.79 23.34
N GLY A 16 -5.30 -36.82 24.12
CA GLY A 16 -5.36 -37.45 25.43
C GLY A 16 -4.40 -36.82 26.47
N VAL A 17 -4.11 -35.52 26.30
CA VAL A 17 -3.19 -34.78 27.19
C VAL A 17 -3.99 -34.09 28.28
N SER A 18 -3.66 -34.37 29.56
CA SER A 18 -4.32 -33.74 30.70
C SER A 18 -3.80 -32.33 30.96
N ILE A 19 -4.57 -31.54 31.72
CA ILE A 19 -4.18 -30.18 32.16
C ILE A 19 -2.89 -30.25 32.99
N GLU A 20 -2.76 -31.23 33.84
CA GLU A 20 -1.59 -31.47 34.71
C GLU A 20 -0.34 -31.74 33.87
N SER A 21 -0.46 -32.63 32.88
CA SER A 21 0.63 -32.98 31.99
C SER A 21 1.09 -31.80 31.17
N LEU A 22 0.16 -31.00 30.63
CA LEU A 22 0.53 -29.77 29.89
C LEU A 22 1.16 -28.71 30.80
N ALA A 23 0.70 -28.62 32.06
CA ALA A 23 1.25 -27.71 33.06
C ALA A 23 2.71 -28.05 33.41
N GLU A 24 3.00 -29.33 33.60
CA GLU A 24 4.35 -29.83 33.86
C GLU A 24 5.31 -29.50 32.71
N ILE A 25 4.91 -29.75 31.46
CA ILE A 25 5.70 -29.46 30.26
C ILE A 25 5.96 -27.95 30.07
N CYS A 26 4.97 -27.14 30.41
CA CYS A 26 5.10 -25.68 30.31
C CYS A 26 5.73 -25.05 31.56
N GLU A 27 6.10 -25.86 32.57
CA GLU A 27 6.64 -25.38 33.85
C GLU A 27 5.73 -24.33 34.52
N VAL A 28 4.43 -24.61 34.60
CA VAL A 28 3.43 -23.71 35.18
C VAL A 28 2.46 -24.50 36.11
N ASP A 29 1.78 -23.78 36.98
CA ASP A 29 0.70 -24.37 37.80
C ASP A 29 -0.50 -24.79 36.92
N PRO A 30 -1.16 -25.94 37.18
CA PRO A 30 -2.35 -26.40 36.46
C PRO A 30 -3.47 -25.35 36.35
N LYS A 31 -3.66 -24.51 37.38
CA LYS A 31 -4.60 -23.38 37.34
C LYS A 31 -4.25 -22.36 36.23
N THR A 32 -2.97 -22.25 35.87
CA THR A 32 -2.54 -21.38 34.78
C THR A 32 -2.98 -21.93 33.44
N VAL A 33 -2.88 -23.24 33.20
CA VAL A 33 -3.42 -23.91 32.03
C VAL A 33 -4.95 -23.76 31.98
N GLY A 34 -5.63 -23.93 33.13
CA GLY A 34 -7.07 -23.65 33.22
C GLY A 34 -7.47 -22.25 32.79
N ARG A 35 -6.64 -21.23 33.11
CA ARG A 35 -6.86 -19.85 32.61
C ARG A 35 -6.64 -19.71 31.08
N TRP A 36 -5.74 -20.50 30.49
CA TRP A 36 -5.54 -20.53 29.03
C TRP A 36 -6.75 -21.15 28.33
N LEU A 37 -7.31 -22.21 28.89
CA LEU A 37 -8.57 -22.80 28.44
C LEU A 37 -9.73 -21.80 28.56
N GLY A 38 -9.73 -20.96 29.60
CA GLY A 38 -10.68 -19.87 29.78
C GLY A 38 -10.42 -18.65 28.88
N GLY A 39 -9.51 -18.74 27.87
CA GLY A 39 -9.28 -17.76 26.87
C GLY A 39 -8.13 -16.76 27.15
N ARG A 40 -7.40 -16.93 28.27
CA ARG A 40 -6.21 -16.13 28.52
C ARG A 40 -5.06 -16.59 27.62
N VAL A 41 -4.43 -15.65 26.90
CA VAL A 41 -3.27 -15.95 26.04
C VAL A 41 -2.01 -16.09 26.90
N PRO A 42 -1.25 -17.22 26.80
CA PRO A 42 0.00 -17.42 27.51
C PRO A 42 1.12 -16.50 27.01
N HIS A 43 2.18 -16.36 27.82
CA HIS A 43 3.43 -15.77 27.39
C HIS A 43 4.05 -16.60 26.25
N ARG A 44 4.79 -15.94 25.33
CA ARG A 44 5.36 -16.55 24.12
C ARG A 44 6.09 -17.87 24.39
N ARG A 45 6.93 -17.94 25.44
CA ARG A 45 7.66 -19.18 25.81
C ARG A 45 6.74 -20.36 26.06
N HIS A 46 5.61 -20.14 26.78
CA HIS A 46 4.66 -21.19 27.11
C HIS A 46 3.78 -21.57 25.93
N ARG A 47 3.44 -20.61 25.04
CA ARG A 47 2.74 -20.91 23.79
C ARG A 47 3.56 -21.83 22.90
N PHE A 48 4.86 -21.52 22.77
CA PHE A 48 5.78 -22.33 21.98
C PHE A 48 5.93 -23.74 22.55
N ALA A 49 6.15 -23.88 23.88
CA ALA A 49 6.28 -25.17 24.53
C ALA A 49 5.00 -26.05 24.40
N ALA A 50 3.83 -25.44 24.61
CA ALA A 50 2.55 -26.12 24.46
C ALA A 50 2.29 -26.55 22.99
N ALA A 51 2.56 -25.67 22.02
CA ALA A 51 2.38 -25.95 20.59
C ALA A 51 3.31 -27.09 20.12
N GLN A 52 4.57 -27.07 20.53
CA GLN A 52 5.52 -28.13 20.23
C GLN A 52 5.07 -29.49 20.82
N HIS A 53 4.70 -29.51 22.09
CA HIS A 53 4.25 -30.75 22.74
C HIS A 53 2.99 -31.30 22.08
N LEU A 54 2.02 -30.44 21.81
CA LEU A 54 0.77 -30.78 21.15
C LEU A 54 0.90 -30.99 19.62
N ARG A 55 2.08 -30.78 19.04
CA ARG A 55 2.39 -30.92 17.61
C ARG A 55 1.37 -30.20 16.72
N VAL A 56 1.10 -28.94 17.04
CA VAL A 56 0.22 -28.05 16.28
C VAL A 56 0.89 -26.68 16.17
N GLU A 57 0.50 -25.89 15.18
CA GLU A 57 0.99 -24.52 15.03
C GLU A 57 0.53 -23.63 16.20
N GLU A 58 1.42 -22.79 16.72
CA GLU A 58 1.10 -21.82 17.79
C GLU A 58 -0.09 -20.93 17.41
N SER A 59 -0.13 -20.51 16.14
CA SER A 59 -1.20 -19.69 15.55
C SER A 59 -2.55 -20.40 15.49
N PHE A 60 -2.57 -21.72 15.49
CA PHE A 60 -3.79 -22.52 15.58
C PHE A 60 -4.39 -22.47 16.99
N LEU A 61 -3.58 -22.64 18.04
CA LEU A 61 -4.04 -22.64 19.44
C LEU A 61 -4.38 -21.22 19.91
N TRP A 62 -3.57 -20.26 19.54
CA TRP A 62 -3.72 -18.85 19.87
C TRP A 62 -3.59 -18.03 18.57
N PRO A 63 -4.65 -17.98 17.76
CA PRO A 63 -4.64 -17.13 16.58
C PRO A 63 -4.29 -15.71 17.02
N PRO A 64 -3.48 -14.97 16.24
CA PRO A 64 -3.28 -13.58 16.52
C PRO A 64 -4.65 -12.93 16.62
N GLN A 65 -5.04 -12.61 17.85
CA GLN A 65 -6.19 -11.75 18.04
C GLN A 65 -5.86 -10.50 17.24
N GLN A 66 -6.72 -10.14 16.30
CA GLN A 66 -6.74 -8.77 15.81
C GLN A 66 -6.80 -7.94 17.09
N SER A 67 -5.67 -7.37 17.45
CA SER A 67 -5.48 -6.65 18.70
C SER A 67 -6.54 -5.56 18.73
N ARG A 68 -7.53 -5.69 19.62
CA ARG A 68 -8.19 -4.53 20.19
C ARG A 68 -7.08 -3.83 20.97
N THR A 69 -6.28 -3.07 20.23
CA THR A 69 -5.23 -2.24 20.77
C THR A 69 -5.82 -1.34 21.83
N THR A 70 -5.27 -1.46 23.03
CA THR A 70 -5.34 -0.44 24.05
C THR A 70 -5.33 0.94 23.42
N ARG A 71 -6.41 1.69 23.66
CA ARG A 71 -6.57 3.08 23.28
C ARG A 71 -5.42 3.90 23.87
N THR A 72 -4.39 4.07 23.10
CA THR A 72 -3.59 5.29 23.13
C THR A 72 -4.30 6.30 22.24
N ALA A 73 -4.31 7.55 22.61
CA ALA A 73 -5.04 8.68 22.05
C ALA A 73 -5.41 8.60 20.54
N PRO A 74 -6.49 9.23 20.06
CA PRO A 74 -7.07 9.00 18.74
C PRO A 74 -6.09 9.34 17.64
N THR A 75 -5.35 8.35 17.22
CA THR A 75 -4.59 8.34 15.98
C THR A 75 -5.42 7.55 14.98
N SER A 76 -6.09 8.25 14.07
CA SER A 76 -6.75 7.72 12.87
C SER A 76 -7.57 6.43 13.11
N ASP A 77 -8.71 6.54 13.81
CA ASP A 77 -9.67 5.44 13.96
C ASP A 77 -10.08 4.91 12.57
N GLY A 78 -9.47 3.79 12.15
CA GLY A 78 -9.94 3.03 11.01
C GLY A 78 -9.41 3.42 9.63
N GLU A 79 -8.52 4.41 9.48
CA GLU A 79 -8.00 4.81 8.17
C GLU A 79 -7.18 3.72 7.49
N LEU A 80 -6.37 2.95 8.24
CA LEU A 80 -5.58 1.86 7.67
C LEU A 80 -6.45 0.64 7.38
N VAL A 81 -6.80 0.44 6.10
CA VAL A 81 -7.59 -0.70 5.62
C VAL A 81 -6.74 -1.95 5.47
N GLY A 82 -5.48 -1.80 5.02
CA GLY A 82 -4.59 -2.92 4.81
C GLY A 82 -3.16 -2.52 4.46
N THR A 83 -2.28 -3.51 4.52
CA THR A 83 -0.87 -3.37 4.16
C THR A 83 -0.45 -4.50 3.24
N TYR A 84 0.42 -4.21 2.29
CA TYR A 84 1.01 -5.19 1.38
C TYR A 84 2.52 -5.15 1.52
N ALA A 85 3.16 -6.32 1.53
CA ALA A 85 4.62 -6.42 1.69
C ALA A 85 5.39 -5.66 0.61
N ASN A 86 4.80 -5.57 -0.59
CA ASN A 86 5.29 -4.75 -1.69
C ASN A 86 4.14 -4.40 -2.64
N ARG A 87 4.34 -3.36 -3.46
CA ARG A 87 3.32 -2.92 -4.43
C ARG A 87 2.96 -4.00 -5.44
N ALA A 88 3.91 -4.84 -5.82
CA ALA A 88 3.67 -5.91 -6.80
C ALA A 88 2.75 -7.02 -6.26
N SER A 89 2.62 -7.17 -4.93
CA SER A 89 1.73 -8.14 -4.31
C SER A 89 0.28 -7.67 -4.17
N VAL A 90 -0.02 -6.42 -4.54
CA VAL A 90 -1.41 -5.92 -4.55
C VAL A 90 -2.18 -6.59 -5.71
N PRO A 91 -3.33 -7.24 -5.44
CA PRO A 91 -4.11 -7.89 -6.49
C PRO A 91 -4.48 -6.91 -7.62
N ARG A 92 -4.32 -7.36 -8.88
CA ARG A 92 -4.67 -6.54 -10.05
C ARG A 92 -6.14 -6.11 -10.02
N GLU A 93 -7.01 -6.98 -9.58
CA GLU A 93 -8.45 -6.73 -9.45
C GLU A 93 -8.77 -5.56 -8.51
N MET A 94 -7.96 -5.37 -7.47
CA MET A 94 -8.13 -4.23 -6.56
C MET A 94 -7.86 -2.89 -7.28
N TRP A 95 -6.77 -2.81 -8.04
CA TRP A 95 -6.45 -1.60 -8.83
C TRP A 95 -7.57 -1.27 -9.82
N ILE A 96 -8.06 -2.29 -10.54
CA ILE A 96 -9.13 -2.14 -11.53
C ILE A 96 -10.44 -1.76 -10.86
N SER A 97 -10.77 -2.38 -9.73
CA SER A 97 -12.00 -2.10 -8.97
C SER A 97 -12.03 -0.66 -8.47
N LEU A 98 -10.92 -0.18 -7.86
CA LEU A 98 -10.80 1.20 -7.40
C LEU A 98 -10.93 2.20 -8.55
N LEU A 99 -10.25 1.96 -9.67
CA LEU A 99 -10.33 2.83 -10.85
C LEU A 99 -11.75 2.89 -11.42
N ARG A 100 -12.42 1.73 -11.58
CA ARG A 100 -13.77 1.67 -12.13
C ARG A 100 -14.81 2.22 -11.18
N GLY A 101 -14.59 2.06 -9.87
CA GLY A 101 -15.50 2.50 -8.81
C GLY A 101 -15.47 3.99 -8.54
N ALA A 102 -14.41 4.69 -8.94
CA ALA A 102 -14.26 6.12 -8.68
C ALA A 102 -15.39 6.95 -9.27
N GLN A 103 -15.97 7.86 -8.47
CA GLN A 103 -17.12 8.69 -8.82
C GLN A 103 -16.79 10.20 -8.82
N LYS A 104 -15.75 10.61 -8.10
CA LYS A 104 -15.39 12.03 -7.90
C LYS A 104 -14.01 12.34 -8.43
N GLU A 105 -13.03 11.53 -8.06
CA GLU A 105 -11.63 11.84 -8.30
C GLU A 105 -10.75 10.60 -8.47
N ILE A 106 -9.82 10.68 -9.41
CA ILE A 106 -8.66 9.80 -9.55
C ILE A 106 -7.42 10.67 -9.61
N SER A 107 -6.51 10.54 -8.64
CA SER A 107 -5.27 11.30 -8.60
C SER A 107 -4.08 10.38 -8.41
N VAL A 108 -3.07 10.49 -9.29
CA VAL A 108 -1.87 9.65 -9.30
C VAL A 108 -0.64 10.52 -9.25
N LEU A 109 0.26 10.27 -8.28
CA LEU A 109 1.57 10.92 -8.14
C LEU A 109 2.66 9.86 -8.12
N VAL A 110 3.53 9.86 -9.12
CA VAL A 110 4.57 8.84 -9.29
C VAL A 110 5.78 9.44 -10.04
N PHE A 111 6.93 8.77 -9.97
CA PHE A 111 8.00 9.08 -10.92
C PHE A 111 7.65 8.57 -12.32
N SER A 112 7.57 7.26 -12.56
CA SER A 112 7.40 6.74 -13.93
C SER A 112 5.98 6.30 -14.28
N GLY A 113 5.18 5.83 -13.32
CA GLY A 113 3.83 5.31 -13.59
C GLY A 113 3.76 4.09 -14.52
N THR A 114 4.90 3.54 -14.93
CA THR A 114 5.00 2.42 -15.87
C THR A 114 4.19 1.21 -15.44
N PHE A 115 4.22 0.89 -14.14
CA PHE A 115 3.45 -0.21 -13.56
C PHE A 115 1.96 -0.11 -13.90
N PHE A 116 1.37 1.07 -13.76
CA PHE A 116 -0.06 1.27 -13.93
C PHE A 116 -0.50 1.05 -15.39
N ALA A 117 0.32 1.52 -16.34
CA ALA A 117 0.08 1.34 -17.77
C ALA A 117 0.37 -0.09 -18.23
N GLN A 118 1.45 -0.71 -17.77
CA GLN A 118 1.83 -2.08 -18.17
C GLN A 118 0.91 -3.14 -17.58
N SER A 119 0.43 -2.96 -16.35
CA SER A 119 -0.52 -3.88 -15.71
C SER A 119 -1.90 -3.82 -16.34
N ASN A 120 -2.23 -2.71 -17.02
CA ASN A 120 -3.51 -2.52 -17.68
C ASN A 120 -3.33 -1.69 -18.98
N PRO A 121 -3.17 -2.34 -20.13
CA PRO A 121 -3.02 -1.63 -21.44
C PRO A 121 -4.17 -0.68 -21.77
N ASP A 122 -5.36 -0.93 -21.23
CA ASP A 122 -6.57 -0.10 -21.42
C ASP A 122 -6.66 1.06 -20.43
N VAL A 123 -5.65 1.30 -19.57
CA VAL A 123 -5.76 2.28 -18.47
C VAL A 123 -6.14 3.67 -18.95
N ALA A 124 -5.56 4.15 -20.06
CA ALA A 124 -5.89 5.46 -20.61
C ALA A 124 -7.36 5.56 -21.05
N ARG A 125 -7.88 4.51 -21.71
CA ARG A 125 -9.31 4.44 -22.08
C ARG A 125 -10.20 4.44 -20.86
N MET A 126 -9.88 3.66 -19.83
CA MET A 126 -10.66 3.61 -18.59
C MET A 126 -10.66 4.95 -17.85
N LEU A 127 -9.53 5.64 -17.80
CA LEU A 127 -9.43 6.99 -17.21
C LEU A 127 -10.28 8.00 -18.00
N ALA A 128 -10.21 7.96 -19.35
CA ALA A 128 -11.05 8.81 -20.20
C ALA A 128 -12.55 8.55 -19.99
N GLU A 129 -12.95 7.29 -19.87
CA GLU A 129 -14.34 6.91 -19.58
C GLU A 129 -14.81 7.46 -18.22
N ARG A 130 -13.94 7.43 -17.19
CA ARG A 130 -14.25 8.03 -15.88
C ARG A 130 -14.36 9.54 -15.98
N ALA A 131 -13.45 10.19 -16.70
CA ALA A 131 -13.52 11.63 -16.92
C ALA A 131 -14.80 12.05 -17.66
N GLN A 132 -15.21 11.30 -18.68
CA GLN A 132 -16.49 11.51 -19.39
C GLN A 132 -17.71 11.34 -18.46
N ALA A 133 -17.59 10.48 -17.44
CA ALA A 133 -18.61 10.31 -16.40
C ALA A 133 -18.56 11.39 -15.31
N GLY A 134 -17.71 12.44 -15.46
CA GLY A 134 -17.61 13.56 -14.52
C GLY A 134 -16.55 13.40 -13.43
N VAL A 135 -15.76 12.33 -13.46
CA VAL A 135 -14.66 12.12 -12.50
C VAL A 135 -13.46 13.00 -12.87
N ARG A 136 -12.91 13.72 -11.90
CA ARG A 136 -11.68 14.51 -12.10
C ARG A 136 -10.46 13.58 -12.12
N VAL A 137 -9.72 13.56 -13.22
CA VAL A 137 -8.52 12.73 -13.41
C VAL A 137 -7.28 13.62 -13.41
N ARG A 138 -6.40 13.44 -12.43
CA ARG A 138 -5.14 14.17 -12.26
C ARG A 138 -3.95 13.20 -12.24
N LEU A 139 -3.09 13.26 -13.24
CA LEU A 139 -1.91 12.40 -13.34
C LEU A 139 -0.64 13.26 -13.26
N CYS A 140 0.22 12.99 -12.27
CA CYS A 140 1.45 13.73 -12.02
C CYS A 140 2.65 12.77 -12.08
N PHE A 141 3.51 12.96 -13.11
CA PHE A 141 4.69 12.15 -13.35
C PHE A 141 5.97 12.95 -13.10
N GLY A 142 7.07 12.26 -12.81
CA GLY A 142 8.38 12.92 -12.76
C GLY A 142 8.72 13.56 -14.11
N ASP A 143 9.33 14.75 -14.07
CA ASP A 143 9.87 15.39 -15.27
C ASP A 143 11.10 14.61 -15.74
N PRO A 144 11.10 14.00 -16.96
CA PRO A 144 12.23 13.22 -17.43
C PRO A 144 13.51 14.02 -17.64
N THR A 145 13.41 15.36 -17.62
CA THR A 145 14.57 16.28 -17.69
C THR A 145 14.90 16.90 -16.33
N GLY A 146 14.14 16.59 -15.29
CA GLY A 146 14.23 17.18 -13.97
C GLY A 146 15.36 16.60 -13.11
N GLY A 147 15.85 17.41 -12.18
CA GLY A 147 16.89 17.04 -11.23
C GLY A 147 16.45 15.93 -10.27
N ALA A 148 15.19 15.95 -9.85
CA ALA A 148 14.64 14.92 -8.96
C ALA A 148 14.63 13.53 -9.61
N VAL A 149 14.34 13.42 -10.89
CA VAL A 149 14.38 12.17 -11.66
C VAL A 149 15.83 11.67 -11.79
N ALA A 150 16.79 12.55 -12.07
CA ALA A 150 18.20 12.19 -12.14
C ALA A 150 18.75 11.69 -10.79
N VAL A 151 18.37 12.35 -9.67
CA VAL A 151 18.72 11.88 -8.32
C VAL A 151 18.13 10.51 -8.07
N ARG A 152 16.83 10.33 -8.29
CA ARG A 152 16.13 9.07 -8.04
C ARG A 152 16.66 7.92 -8.88
N GLY A 153 17.02 8.19 -10.15
CA GLY A 153 17.64 7.19 -11.02
C GLY A 153 18.98 6.69 -10.49
N ARG A 154 19.81 7.57 -9.92
CA ARG A 154 21.08 7.19 -9.26
C ARG A 154 20.83 6.40 -7.98
N GLU A 155 19.88 6.79 -7.15
CA GLU A 155 19.52 6.08 -5.90
C GLU A 155 19.04 4.65 -6.17
N GLU A 156 18.27 4.43 -7.24
CA GLU A 156 17.82 3.09 -7.66
C GLU A 156 18.89 2.30 -8.44
N GLY A 157 20.06 2.89 -8.70
CA GLY A 157 21.14 2.25 -9.48
C GLY A 157 20.83 2.07 -10.97
N ILE A 158 19.84 2.80 -11.52
CA ILE A 158 19.42 2.70 -12.93
C ILE A 158 19.72 3.95 -13.76
N GLY A 159 20.26 5.02 -13.12
CA GLY A 159 20.67 6.26 -13.80
C GLY A 159 19.59 6.82 -14.73
N ASP A 160 19.97 7.16 -15.97
CA ASP A 160 19.09 7.75 -16.97
C ASP A 160 17.97 6.83 -17.46
N THR A 161 18.03 5.52 -17.11
CA THR A 161 16.95 4.59 -17.43
C THR A 161 15.62 5.01 -16.80
N LEU A 162 15.64 5.71 -15.65
CA LEU A 162 14.41 6.23 -15.06
C LEU A 162 13.74 7.26 -15.95
N ALA A 163 14.50 8.22 -16.48
CA ALA A 163 13.99 9.22 -17.42
C ALA A 163 13.43 8.56 -18.71
N ALA A 164 14.13 7.56 -19.25
CA ALA A 164 13.63 6.78 -20.39
C ALA A 164 12.32 6.03 -20.08
N LYS A 165 12.20 5.43 -18.88
CA LYS A 165 10.96 4.79 -18.43
C LYS A 165 9.81 5.79 -18.32
N ILE A 166 10.06 7.00 -17.84
CA ILE A 166 9.03 8.06 -17.76
C ILE A 166 8.55 8.42 -19.17
N ARG A 167 9.46 8.70 -20.10
CA ARG A 167 9.10 9.01 -21.50
C ARG A 167 8.27 7.90 -22.13
N ALA A 168 8.70 6.64 -21.98
CA ALA A 168 7.96 5.48 -22.48
C ALA A 168 6.56 5.38 -21.82
N SER A 169 6.46 5.64 -20.53
CA SER A 169 5.19 5.61 -19.80
C SER A 169 4.23 6.69 -20.28
N LEU A 170 4.71 7.91 -20.51
CA LEU A 170 3.90 9.03 -20.95
C LEU A 170 3.21 8.77 -22.30
N THR A 171 3.79 7.93 -23.17
CA THR A 171 3.15 7.55 -24.44
C THR A 171 1.81 6.87 -24.25
N TYR A 172 1.64 6.09 -23.17
CA TYR A 172 0.35 5.43 -22.86
C TYR A 172 -0.73 6.43 -22.44
N TYR A 173 -0.35 7.59 -21.87
CA TYR A 173 -1.28 8.60 -21.39
C TYR A 173 -1.53 9.73 -22.39
N ARG A 174 -0.80 9.74 -23.52
CA ARG A 174 -1.00 10.71 -24.61
C ARG A 174 -2.47 10.86 -25.05
N PRO A 175 -3.29 9.76 -25.14
CA PRO A 175 -4.70 9.85 -25.51
C PRO A 175 -5.58 10.65 -24.52
N LEU A 176 -5.09 10.95 -23.31
CA LEU A 176 -5.81 11.76 -22.31
C LEU A 176 -5.62 13.26 -22.50
N LEU A 177 -4.62 13.68 -23.28
CA LEU A 177 -4.35 15.10 -23.52
C LEU A 177 -5.52 15.75 -24.24
N GLY A 178 -5.95 16.91 -23.73
CA GLY A 178 -7.09 17.64 -24.27
C GLY A 178 -8.46 17.01 -23.98
N LYS A 179 -8.52 15.88 -23.27
CA LYS A 179 -9.80 15.31 -22.82
C LYS A 179 -10.35 16.12 -21.64
N PRO A 180 -11.61 16.59 -21.69
CA PRO A 180 -12.24 17.24 -20.55
C PRO A 180 -12.17 16.35 -19.29
N GLY A 181 -11.85 16.96 -18.16
CA GLY A 181 -11.71 16.24 -16.89
C GLY A 181 -10.42 15.46 -16.68
N CYS A 182 -9.52 15.42 -17.70
CA CYS A 182 -8.20 14.80 -17.59
C CYS A 182 -7.11 15.85 -17.62
N GLU A 183 -6.24 15.85 -16.61
CA GLU A 183 -5.02 16.66 -16.59
C GLU A 183 -3.79 15.81 -16.36
N VAL A 184 -2.73 16.04 -17.13
CA VAL A 184 -1.43 15.38 -16.97
C VAL A 184 -0.38 16.45 -16.73
N ARG A 185 0.39 16.32 -15.64
CA ARG A 185 1.44 17.26 -15.25
C ARG A 185 2.76 16.54 -14.99
N LEU A 186 3.86 17.30 -15.06
CA LEU A 186 5.22 16.85 -14.73
C LEU A 186 5.73 17.62 -13.51
N HIS A 187 6.27 16.89 -12.52
CA HIS A 187 6.88 17.45 -11.33
C HIS A 187 8.40 17.26 -11.34
N ASP A 188 9.13 18.19 -10.75
CA ASP A 188 10.56 18.05 -10.42
C ASP A 188 10.76 18.13 -8.90
N THR A 189 10.01 17.28 -8.18
CA THR A 189 9.99 17.21 -6.73
C THR A 189 10.56 15.88 -6.25
N THR A 190 11.42 15.88 -5.24
CA THR A 190 11.84 14.66 -4.54
C THR A 190 10.65 14.03 -3.86
N LEU A 191 10.19 12.87 -4.36
CA LEU A 191 9.09 12.14 -3.76
C LEU A 191 9.60 11.13 -2.73
N TYR A 192 8.96 11.10 -1.58
CA TYR A 192 9.15 10.09 -0.54
C TYR A 192 8.15 8.93 -0.67
N THR A 193 7.14 9.10 -1.52
CA THR A 193 6.08 8.11 -1.72
C THR A 193 5.45 8.28 -3.10
N SER A 194 4.93 7.19 -3.66
CA SER A 194 3.95 7.27 -4.74
C SER A 194 2.55 7.22 -4.15
N LEU A 195 1.60 7.97 -4.73
CA LEU A 195 0.22 8.08 -4.26
C LEU A 195 -0.75 7.72 -5.38
N PHE A 196 -1.79 6.95 -5.02
CA PHE A 196 -2.87 6.60 -5.92
C PHE A 196 -4.19 6.80 -5.17
N LEU A 197 -4.85 7.91 -5.46
CA LEU A 197 -6.10 8.33 -4.83
C LEU A 197 -7.29 7.96 -5.72
N TYR A 198 -8.32 7.37 -5.13
CA TYR A 198 -9.59 7.01 -5.75
C TYR A 198 -10.71 7.36 -4.77
N ASP A 199 -11.30 8.53 -4.89
CA ASP A 199 -12.30 9.08 -3.96
C ASP A 199 -11.80 9.01 -2.49
N GLU A 200 -12.46 8.22 -1.64
CA GLU A 200 -12.08 8.00 -0.25
C GLU A 200 -11.00 6.91 -0.04
N ASN A 201 -10.44 6.34 -1.09
CA ASN A 201 -9.39 5.32 -1.01
C ASN A 201 -8.06 5.87 -1.49
N LEU A 202 -7.01 5.67 -0.70
CA LEU A 202 -5.65 6.11 -1.01
C LEU A 202 -4.66 4.97 -0.84
N LEU A 203 -3.94 4.63 -1.91
CA LEU A 203 -2.84 3.68 -1.87
C LEU A 203 -1.53 4.47 -1.78
N VAL A 204 -0.82 4.29 -0.68
CA VAL A 204 0.45 4.96 -0.37
C VAL A 204 1.58 3.96 -0.53
N ASN A 205 2.55 4.24 -1.40
CA ASN A 205 3.71 3.38 -1.63
C ASN A 205 4.99 4.14 -1.23
N PRO A 206 5.45 4.03 0.05
CA PRO A 206 6.66 4.69 0.53
C PRO A 206 7.88 4.29 -0.28
N HIS A 207 8.79 5.21 -0.51
CA HIS A 207 10.05 4.93 -1.19
C HIS A 207 11.15 4.57 -0.19
N VAL A 208 11.69 3.38 -0.30
CA VAL A 208 12.86 2.93 0.45
C VAL A 208 14.10 3.19 -0.41
N TRP A 209 15.11 3.82 0.18
CA TRP A 209 16.34 4.17 -0.54
C TRP A 209 17.00 2.95 -1.19
N GLY A 210 17.47 3.12 -2.43
CA GLY A 210 18.13 2.06 -3.19
C GLY A 210 17.21 0.95 -3.72
N ARG A 211 15.86 1.08 -3.56
CA ARG A 211 14.91 0.05 -4.00
C ARG A 211 13.89 0.61 -4.99
N PRO A 212 13.56 -0.16 -6.05
CA PRO A 212 12.51 0.25 -6.97
C PRO A 212 11.14 0.26 -6.25
N ALA A 213 10.26 1.19 -6.63
CA ALA A 213 8.96 1.37 -5.98
C ALA A 213 8.10 0.09 -5.96
N SER A 214 8.25 -0.82 -6.94
CA SER A 214 7.54 -2.11 -6.98
C SER A 214 7.89 -3.05 -5.83
N ALA A 215 9.11 -2.94 -5.30
CA ALA A 215 9.62 -3.77 -4.20
C ALA A 215 9.35 -3.15 -2.81
N ASN A 216 8.75 -1.97 -2.76
CA ASN A 216 8.49 -1.25 -1.51
C ASN A 216 7.08 -1.55 -0.98
N PRO A 217 6.86 -1.45 0.35
CA PRO A 217 5.55 -1.65 0.96
C PRO A 217 4.46 -0.78 0.35
N LEU A 218 3.22 -1.20 0.48
CA LEU A 218 2.08 -0.39 0.13
C LEU A 218 1.06 -0.40 1.26
N LEU A 219 0.57 0.78 1.62
CA LEU A 219 -0.51 0.98 2.58
C LEU A 219 -1.78 1.31 1.82
N HIS A 220 -2.90 0.71 2.22
CA HIS A 220 -4.23 1.11 1.76
C HIS A 220 -4.90 1.88 2.88
N LEU A 221 -5.15 3.15 2.64
CA LEU A 221 -5.86 4.04 3.55
C LEU A 221 -7.27 4.31 3.01
N ARG A 222 -8.21 4.54 3.92
CA ARG A 222 -9.54 5.07 3.63
C ARG A 222 -9.69 6.39 4.37
N GLN A 223 -10.35 7.35 3.74
CA GLN A 223 -10.66 8.63 4.35
C GLN A 223 -11.39 8.42 5.67
N GLY A 224 -10.87 8.98 6.74
CA GLY A 224 -11.38 8.90 8.08
C GLY A 224 -11.83 10.26 8.61
N THR A 225 -11.51 10.53 9.86
CA THR A 225 -11.72 11.84 10.49
C THR A 225 -10.70 12.86 9.96
N GLU A 226 -11.11 14.13 9.93
CA GLU A 226 -10.29 15.25 9.48
C GLU A 226 -8.91 15.30 10.19
N GLY A 227 -7.85 15.54 9.41
CA GLY A 227 -6.46 15.66 9.90
C GLY A 227 -5.71 14.33 10.07
N GLY A 228 -6.24 13.22 9.56
CA GLY A 228 -5.60 11.91 9.61
C GLY A 228 -4.49 11.70 8.56
N TRP A 229 -4.06 10.45 8.41
CA TRP A 229 -3.04 10.07 7.43
C TRP A 229 -3.50 10.30 6.00
N PHE A 230 -4.76 9.96 5.72
CA PHE A 230 -5.34 10.18 4.39
C PHE A 230 -5.22 11.65 3.98
N ASP A 231 -5.67 12.57 4.83
CA ASP A 231 -5.63 14.00 4.54
C ASP A 231 -4.20 14.53 4.37
N ASN A 232 -3.26 14.07 5.20
CA ASN A 232 -1.85 14.46 5.09
C ASN A 232 -1.25 14.08 3.73
N TYR A 233 -1.52 12.87 3.25
CA TYR A 233 -1.05 12.43 1.94
C TYR A 233 -1.79 13.10 0.77
N ALA A 234 -3.10 13.34 0.91
CA ALA A 234 -3.87 14.07 -0.09
C ALA A 234 -3.38 15.51 -0.22
N GLN A 235 -3.10 16.21 0.90
CA GLN A 235 -2.48 17.54 0.89
C GLN A 235 -1.08 17.53 0.28
N SER A 236 -0.28 16.49 0.53
CA SER A 236 1.03 16.31 -0.11
C SER A 236 0.91 16.17 -1.62
N PHE A 237 -0.09 15.42 -2.10
CA PHE A 237 -0.39 15.37 -3.53
C PHE A 237 -0.71 16.75 -4.08
N ASP A 238 -1.62 17.49 -3.44
CA ASP A 238 -2.06 18.81 -3.91
C ASP A 238 -0.91 19.83 -3.92
N ALA A 239 -0.01 19.78 -2.94
CA ALA A 239 1.17 20.63 -2.90
C ALA A 239 2.13 20.38 -4.08
N VAL A 240 2.41 19.10 -4.41
CA VAL A 240 3.23 18.75 -5.57
C VAL A 240 2.51 19.11 -6.87
N TRP A 241 1.21 18.85 -6.96
CA TRP A 241 0.37 19.18 -8.11
C TRP A 241 0.38 20.66 -8.43
N ALA A 242 0.30 21.52 -7.43
CA ALA A 242 0.31 22.98 -7.60
C ALA A 242 1.62 23.48 -8.21
N GLY A 243 2.75 22.86 -7.89
CA GLY A 243 4.06 23.19 -8.44
C GLY A 243 4.40 22.49 -9.77
N ALA A 244 3.58 21.53 -10.20
CA ALA A 244 3.83 20.74 -11.40
C ALA A 244 3.39 21.47 -12.67
N ARG A 245 4.18 21.38 -13.75
CA ARG A 245 3.86 21.96 -15.05
C ARG A 245 2.96 21.07 -15.88
N PRO A 246 2.04 21.61 -16.71
CA PRO A 246 1.29 20.79 -17.68
C PRO A 246 2.24 20.02 -18.61
N TRP A 247 1.90 18.76 -18.90
CA TRP A 247 2.65 18.00 -19.89
C TRP A 247 2.18 18.34 -21.30
N THR A 248 3.15 18.75 -22.15
CA THR A 248 2.95 19.00 -23.58
C THR A 248 3.92 18.12 -24.37
N PRO A 249 3.47 17.29 -25.32
CA PRO A 249 4.32 16.35 -26.05
C PRO A 249 5.45 16.99 -26.89
N ASP A 250 5.27 18.23 -27.31
CA ASP A 250 6.15 18.90 -28.28
C ASP A 250 7.47 19.41 -27.66
N GLN A 251 7.63 19.38 -26.35
CA GLN A 251 8.86 19.84 -25.67
C GLN A 251 9.96 18.79 -25.58
N GLU A 252 9.70 17.53 -25.95
CA GLU A 252 10.69 16.44 -25.87
C GLU A 252 11.62 16.37 -27.12
N GLY A 253 11.30 17.08 -28.21
CA GLY A 253 12.02 17.01 -29.48
C GLY A 253 13.10 18.07 -29.73
N THR A 254 13.16 19.14 -28.93
CA THR A 254 13.98 20.32 -29.28
C THR A 254 15.38 20.35 -28.66
N ALA A 255 15.72 19.41 -27.77
CA ALA A 255 17.03 19.38 -27.09
C ALA A 255 18.12 18.59 -27.82
N ALA A 256 17.83 17.94 -28.95
CA ALA A 256 18.74 17.01 -29.62
C ALA A 256 19.39 17.53 -30.91
N HIS A 257 19.11 18.76 -31.36
CA HIS A 257 19.70 19.31 -32.59
C HIS A 257 20.21 20.75 -32.39
N GLY A 258 21.30 20.87 -31.68
CA GLY A 258 21.97 22.16 -31.54
C GLY A 258 23.34 22.03 -30.92
N GLN A 259 24.26 21.39 -31.64
CA GLN A 259 25.70 21.65 -31.63
C GLN A 259 26.34 20.81 -32.76
N ASP A 260 26.48 21.46 -33.91
CA ASP A 260 27.58 21.22 -34.81
C ASP A 260 28.65 22.29 -34.53
#